data_b5d81cd746d19e9381021ff46b0e0af3
#
_entry.id   b5d81cd746d19e9381021ff46b0e0af3
#
_cell.length_a   1.000
_cell.length_b   1.000
_cell.length_c   1.000
_cell.angle_alpha   90.00
_cell.angle_beta   90.00
_cell.angle_gamma   90.00
#
_symmetry.space_group_name_H-M   'P 1'
#
loop_
_entity.id
_entity.type
_entity.pdbx_description
1 polymer ?
#
loop_
_entity_poly.entity_id
_entity_poly.type
_entity_poly.pdbx_seq_one_letter_code
_entity_poly.pdbx_strand_id
1 'polypeptide(L)'
;EDMWWRSWLNDRPFTTLFVDGNHENFDLLNAYPVENWHGGKIHRIAPSIIHLMRGQLFDIEGKSFFTMGGAESHDREFRTIGISIWEQELPNNKEYAQALSTLEKCEYKADYVITHCAPTDIEYEVEHGKCTSAYNFYYSENRLTEFFRDLAEKMQYERWFCGHYHCDYVSKLNPKFEILYDKIVTLP
;
A
#
# COMPACT_ATOMS: atom_id res chain seq x y z
N GLU A 1 -4.86 -19.23 -13.77
CA GLU A 1 -3.59 -18.49 -13.73
C GLU A 1 -3.27 -18.04 -12.29
N ASP A 2 -4.19 -17.40 -11.60
CA ASP A 2 -4.02 -16.91 -10.22
C ASP A 2 -3.71 -18.03 -9.20
N MET A 3 -4.32 -19.20 -9.38
CA MET A 3 -4.04 -20.37 -8.52
C MET A 3 -2.61 -20.87 -8.66
N TRP A 4 -2.03 -20.77 -9.84
CA TRP A 4 -0.64 -21.18 -10.07
C TRP A 4 0.32 -20.20 -9.39
N TRP A 5 0.14 -18.89 -9.57
CA TRP A 5 0.97 -17.86 -8.94
C TRP A 5 0.90 -17.92 -7.42
N ARG A 6 -0.31 -18.10 -6.88
CA ARG A 6 -0.52 -18.30 -5.44
C ARG A 6 0.22 -19.52 -4.92
N SER A 7 0.13 -20.68 -5.59
CA SER A 7 0.85 -21.88 -5.20
C SER A 7 2.36 -21.67 -5.28
N TRP A 8 2.83 -21.12 -6.40
CA TRP A 8 4.24 -20.83 -6.60
C TRP A 8 4.81 -19.92 -5.50
N LEU A 9 4.13 -18.85 -5.15
CA LEU A 9 4.55 -17.90 -4.12
C LEU A 9 4.52 -18.54 -2.73
N ASN A 10 3.47 -19.34 -2.44
CA ASN A 10 3.33 -20.05 -1.17
C ASN A 10 4.44 -21.09 -0.93
N ASP A 11 5.02 -21.64 -1.99
CA ASP A 11 6.10 -22.64 -1.92
C ASP A 11 7.50 -22.01 -1.77
N ARG A 12 7.59 -20.68 -1.66
CA ARG A 12 8.88 -20.00 -1.43
C ARG A 12 9.34 -20.19 0.02
N PRO A 13 10.66 -20.17 0.28
CA PRO A 13 11.23 -20.34 1.62
C PRO A 13 11.13 -19.05 2.49
N PHE A 14 10.17 -18.19 2.20
CA PHE A 14 9.90 -16.95 2.91
C PHE A 14 8.40 -16.67 2.96
N THR A 15 7.99 -15.84 3.91
CA THR A 15 6.61 -15.32 3.98
C THR A 15 6.49 -14.05 3.17
N THR A 16 5.49 -13.99 2.29
CA THR A 16 5.15 -12.79 1.53
C THR A 16 4.10 -11.99 2.30
N LEU A 17 4.43 -10.76 2.59
CA LEU A 17 3.51 -9.77 3.17
C LEU A 17 3.19 -8.73 2.10
N PHE A 18 1.93 -8.34 1.96
CA PHE A 18 1.55 -7.33 0.98
C PHE A 18 0.44 -6.43 1.49
N VAL A 19 0.38 -5.22 0.99
CA VAL A 19 -0.77 -4.33 1.07
C VAL A 19 -1.57 -4.42 -0.23
N ASP A 20 -2.86 -4.21 -0.17
CA ASP A 20 -3.71 -4.22 -1.35
C ASP A 20 -3.41 -3.04 -2.29
N GLY A 21 -3.50 -3.29 -3.58
CA GLY A 21 -3.44 -2.28 -4.63
C GLY A 21 -4.83 -1.81 -5.08
N ASN A 22 -4.90 -1.21 -6.28
CA ASN A 22 -6.16 -0.80 -6.91
C ASN A 22 -6.76 -1.91 -7.81
N HIS A 23 -5.97 -2.89 -8.23
CA HIS A 23 -6.41 -3.97 -9.12
C HIS A 23 -6.73 -5.28 -8.40
N GLU A 24 -7.08 -5.22 -7.12
CA GLU A 24 -7.48 -6.39 -6.36
C GLU A 24 -8.92 -6.81 -6.68
N ASN A 25 -9.18 -8.13 -6.61
CA ASN A 25 -10.54 -8.61 -6.46
C ASN A 25 -10.95 -8.52 -4.99
N PHE A 26 -11.51 -7.37 -4.60
CA PHE A 26 -11.87 -7.11 -3.21
C PHE A 26 -12.96 -8.02 -2.67
N ASP A 27 -13.83 -8.59 -3.52
CA ASP A 27 -14.82 -9.58 -3.08
C ASP A 27 -14.13 -10.85 -2.60
N LEU A 28 -13.12 -11.32 -3.32
CA LEU A 28 -12.31 -12.48 -2.91
C LEU A 28 -11.41 -12.16 -1.74
N LEU A 29 -10.74 -11.01 -1.74
CA LEU A 29 -9.82 -10.60 -0.67
C LEU A 29 -10.56 -10.47 0.67
N ASN A 30 -11.73 -9.84 0.66
CA ASN A 30 -12.55 -9.64 1.85
C ASN A 30 -13.33 -10.88 2.30
N ALA A 31 -13.38 -11.95 1.49
CA ALA A 31 -13.96 -13.23 1.87
C ALA A 31 -13.05 -14.04 2.81
N TYR A 32 -11.75 -13.72 2.89
CA TYR A 32 -10.86 -14.37 3.84
C TYR A 32 -11.19 -13.94 5.28
N PRO A 33 -11.07 -14.86 6.26
CA PRO A 33 -11.23 -14.51 7.67
C PRO A 33 -10.22 -13.46 8.12
N VAL A 34 -10.69 -12.52 8.95
CA VAL A 34 -9.80 -11.57 9.61
C VAL A 34 -9.12 -12.25 10.79
N GLU A 35 -7.79 -12.23 10.80
CA GLU A 35 -6.94 -12.74 11.87
C GLU A 35 -6.17 -11.60 12.55
N ASN A 36 -5.75 -11.81 13.82
CA ASN A 36 -4.76 -10.94 14.47
C ASN A 36 -3.37 -11.53 14.29
N TRP A 37 -2.41 -10.71 13.85
CA TRP A 37 -1.04 -11.13 13.62
C TRP A 37 -0.08 -9.97 13.87
N HIS A 38 0.93 -10.17 14.69
CA HIS A 38 1.97 -9.17 14.98
C HIS A 38 1.47 -7.76 15.32
N GLY A 39 0.37 -7.67 16.07
CA GLY A 39 -0.21 -6.40 16.54
C GLY A 39 -1.29 -5.81 15.63
N GLY A 40 -1.41 -6.26 14.38
CA GLY A 40 -2.40 -5.79 13.41
C GLY A 40 -3.36 -6.87 12.94
N LYS A 41 -4.29 -6.49 12.08
CA LYS A 41 -5.26 -7.37 11.42
C LYS A 41 -4.80 -7.74 10.03
N ILE A 42 -5.03 -8.99 9.64
CA ILE A 42 -4.60 -9.56 8.37
C ILE A 42 -5.70 -10.40 7.73
N HIS A 43 -5.54 -10.68 6.42
CA HIS A 43 -6.13 -11.83 5.76
C HIS A 43 -5.03 -12.82 5.41
N ARG A 44 -5.17 -14.08 5.83
CA ARG A 44 -4.24 -15.15 5.46
C ARG A 44 -4.70 -15.81 4.17
N ILE A 45 -4.07 -15.42 3.06
CA ILE A 45 -4.41 -15.92 1.71
C ILE A 45 -3.93 -17.37 1.52
N ALA A 46 -2.75 -17.67 2.07
CA ALA A 46 -2.14 -19.00 2.11
C ALA A 46 -1.20 -19.08 3.32
N PRO A 47 -0.65 -20.24 3.70
CA PRO A 47 0.24 -20.37 4.86
C PRO A 47 1.38 -19.35 4.90
N SER A 48 1.97 -19.00 3.75
CA SER A 48 3.08 -18.02 3.63
C SER A 48 2.74 -16.78 2.82
N ILE A 49 1.43 -16.47 2.58
CA ILE A 49 0.98 -15.26 1.89
C ILE A 49 -0.02 -14.54 2.76
N ILE A 50 0.33 -13.34 3.21
CA ILE A 50 -0.43 -12.56 4.18
C ILE A 50 -0.71 -11.17 3.65
N HIS A 51 -1.99 -10.82 3.57
CA HIS A 51 -2.45 -9.47 3.30
C HIS A 51 -2.47 -8.66 4.61
N LEU A 52 -1.70 -7.59 4.66
CA LEU A 52 -1.67 -6.64 5.76
C LEU A 52 -2.81 -5.61 5.56
N MET A 53 -3.82 -5.66 6.41
CA MET A 53 -5.01 -4.82 6.26
C MET A 53 -4.68 -3.33 6.45
N ARG A 54 -5.53 -2.48 5.92
CA ARG A 54 -5.38 -1.02 5.95
C ARG A 54 -5.44 -0.44 7.37
N GLY A 55 -4.62 0.58 7.62
CA GLY A 55 -4.62 1.33 8.87
C GLY A 55 -4.12 0.54 10.08
N GLN A 56 -3.25 -0.43 9.87
CA GLN A 56 -2.69 -1.27 10.94
C GLN A 56 -1.23 -0.91 11.21
N LEU A 57 -0.77 -1.25 12.40
CA LEU A 57 0.64 -1.23 12.79
C LEU A 57 1.07 -2.65 13.17
N PHE A 58 2.13 -3.11 12.56
CA PHE A 58 2.70 -4.44 12.82
C PHE A 58 4.07 -4.33 13.44
N ASP A 59 4.37 -5.21 14.41
CA ASP A 59 5.74 -5.43 14.90
C ASP A 59 6.31 -6.69 14.23
N ILE A 60 7.26 -6.49 13.35
CA ILE A 60 7.89 -7.58 12.60
C ILE A 60 9.39 -7.53 12.89
N GLU A 61 9.91 -8.53 13.58
CA GLU A 61 11.32 -8.64 13.98
C GLU A 61 11.84 -7.40 14.76
N GLY A 62 10.98 -6.79 15.57
CA GLY A 62 11.30 -5.63 16.40
C GLY A 62 11.31 -4.31 15.65
N LYS A 63 10.80 -4.28 14.43
CA LYS A 63 10.53 -3.07 13.63
C LYS A 63 9.04 -2.86 13.45
N SER A 64 8.61 -1.62 13.54
CA SER A 64 7.21 -1.23 13.39
C SER A 64 6.89 -0.82 11.96
N PHE A 65 5.81 -1.41 11.41
CA PHE A 65 5.35 -1.16 10.04
C PHE A 65 3.92 -0.63 10.06
N PHE A 66 3.71 0.60 9.66
CA PHE A 66 2.37 1.12 9.39
C PHE A 66 1.98 0.81 7.95
N THR A 67 0.76 0.27 7.75
CA THR A 67 0.29 -0.17 6.44
C THR A 67 -1.02 0.50 6.05
N MET A 68 -1.11 0.95 4.78
CA MET A 68 -2.34 1.51 4.21
C MET A 68 -2.36 1.28 2.71
N GLY A 69 -3.08 0.27 2.25
CA GLY A 69 -3.25 -0.07 0.84
C GLY A 69 -4.23 0.84 0.11
N GLY A 70 -4.45 0.53 -1.17
CA GLY A 70 -5.37 1.22 -2.05
C GLY A 70 -4.72 2.29 -2.93
N ALA A 71 -5.35 2.53 -4.06
CA ALA A 71 -5.11 3.66 -4.95
C ALA A 71 -6.32 3.83 -5.88
N GLU A 72 -6.47 4.97 -6.52
CA GLU A 72 -7.49 5.19 -7.54
C GLU A 72 -7.00 4.71 -8.90
N SER A 73 -7.82 3.90 -9.59
CA SER A 73 -7.52 3.52 -10.97
C SER A 73 -7.83 4.67 -11.93
N HIS A 74 -6.83 5.08 -12.72
CA HIS A 74 -6.96 6.13 -13.72
C HIS A 74 -7.79 5.72 -14.94
N ASP A 75 -7.99 4.41 -15.16
CA ASP A 75 -8.71 3.82 -16.31
C ASP A 75 -10.14 3.37 -15.95
N ARG A 76 -10.74 3.94 -14.90
CA ARG A 76 -12.08 3.58 -14.39
C ARG A 76 -13.17 3.57 -15.46
N GLU A 77 -13.12 4.52 -16.40
CA GLU A 77 -14.10 4.64 -17.49
C GLU A 77 -14.10 3.45 -18.45
N PHE A 78 -13.00 2.70 -18.53
CA PHE A 78 -12.86 1.50 -19.38
C PHE A 78 -13.10 0.19 -18.63
N ARG A 79 -13.47 0.26 -17.34
CA ARG A 79 -13.63 -0.90 -16.48
C ARG A 79 -15.05 -1.13 -16.04
N THR A 80 -15.35 -2.36 -15.60
CA THR A 80 -16.68 -2.75 -15.12
C THR A 80 -16.63 -3.02 -13.63
N ILE A 81 -17.47 -2.32 -12.85
CA ILE A 81 -17.56 -2.48 -11.38
C ILE A 81 -17.97 -3.93 -11.04
N GLY A 82 -17.25 -4.53 -10.08
CA GLY A 82 -17.45 -5.91 -9.62
C GLY A 82 -16.87 -6.98 -10.55
N ILE A 83 -16.17 -6.61 -11.61
CA ILE A 83 -15.50 -7.52 -12.56
C ILE A 83 -14.03 -7.16 -12.72
N SER A 84 -13.71 -5.92 -13.00
CA SER A 84 -12.35 -5.44 -13.26
C SER A 84 -11.99 -4.17 -12.47
N ILE A 85 -12.93 -3.65 -11.69
CA ILE A 85 -12.75 -2.54 -10.75
C ILE A 85 -13.74 -2.69 -9.59
N TRP A 86 -13.36 -2.24 -8.41
CA TRP A 86 -14.18 -2.24 -7.20
C TRP A 86 -14.16 -0.86 -6.53
N GLU A 87 -15.26 -0.50 -5.88
CA GLU A 87 -15.33 0.74 -5.08
C GLU A 87 -14.32 0.72 -3.91
N GLN A 88 -13.95 -0.48 -3.47
CA GLN A 88 -13.00 -0.72 -2.40
C GLN A 88 -11.53 -0.43 -2.79
N GLU A 89 -11.23 -0.04 -4.02
CA GLU A 89 -9.90 0.48 -4.40
C GLU A 89 -9.44 1.61 -3.47
N LEU A 90 -10.39 2.46 -3.06
CA LEU A 90 -10.13 3.50 -2.08
C LEU A 90 -10.65 3.11 -0.69
N PRO A 91 -9.94 3.51 0.38
CA PRO A 91 -10.36 3.24 1.73
C PRO A 91 -11.70 3.89 2.06
N ASN A 92 -12.53 3.19 2.82
CA ASN A 92 -13.77 3.70 3.35
C ASN A 92 -13.57 4.46 4.69
N ASN A 93 -14.62 5.12 5.19
CA ASN A 93 -14.54 5.90 6.43
C ASN A 93 -14.10 5.11 7.66
N LYS A 94 -14.42 3.80 7.73
CA LYS A 94 -14.02 2.96 8.87
C LYS A 94 -12.51 2.65 8.81
N GLU A 95 -11.96 2.46 7.62
CA GLU A 95 -10.53 2.23 7.41
C GLU A 95 -9.71 3.49 7.72
N TYR A 96 -10.18 4.68 7.33
CA TYR A 96 -9.56 5.94 7.76
C TYR A 96 -9.63 6.13 9.27
N ALA A 97 -10.78 5.87 9.90
CA ALA A 97 -10.92 5.96 11.36
C ALA A 97 -10.01 4.96 12.08
N GLN A 98 -9.88 3.74 11.55
CA GLN A 98 -8.93 2.74 12.07
C GLN A 98 -7.49 3.24 11.94
N ALA A 99 -7.10 3.77 10.79
CA ALA A 99 -5.76 4.30 10.55
C ALA A 99 -5.42 5.43 11.55
N LEU A 100 -6.31 6.41 11.71
CA LEU A 100 -6.13 7.50 12.68
C LEU A 100 -6.02 6.99 14.11
N SER A 101 -6.89 6.06 14.52
CA SER A 101 -6.83 5.46 15.86
C SER A 101 -5.53 4.70 16.10
N THR A 102 -5.00 4.01 15.10
CA THR A 102 -3.72 3.31 15.15
C THR A 102 -2.57 4.29 15.30
N LEU A 103 -2.57 5.35 14.48
CA LEU A 103 -1.54 6.39 14.48
C LEU A 103 -1.51 7.18 15.79
N GLU A 104 -2.66 7.50 16.37
CA GLU A 104 -2.75 8.13 17.69
C GLU A 104 -2.15 7.26 18.79
N LYS A 105 -2.43 5.95 18.78
CA LYS A 105 -1.89 5.00 19.76
C LYS A 105 -0.37 4.84 19.70
N CYS A 106 0.23 4.93 18.51
CA CYS A 106 1.68 4.87 18.32
C CYS A 106 2.32 6.28 18.30
N GLU A 107 1.57 7.33 18.71
CA GLU A 107 2.06 8.72 18.72
C GLU A 107 2.63 9.16 17.36
N TYR A 108 2.01 8.71 16.26
CA TYR A 108 2.46 8.95 14.87
C TYR A 108 3.92 8.52 14.62
N LYS A 109 4.34 7.38 15.18
CA LYS A 109 5.69 6.82 14.99
C LYS A 109 5.63 5.41 14.44
N ALA A 110 6.44 5.14 13.42
CA ALA A 110 6.75 3.80 12.95
C ALA A 110 8.14 3.80 12.30
N ASP A 111 8.83 2.65 12.27
CA ASP A 111 10.09 2.56 11.54
C ASP A 111 9.82 2.65 10.03
N TYR A 112 8.81 1.94 9.56
CA TYR A 112 8.48 1.86 8.13
C TYR A 112 7.02 2.16 7.87
N VAL A 113 6.76 2.80 6.72
CA VAL A 113 5.42 3.01 6.18
C VAL A 113 5.33 2.30 4.84
N ILE A 114 4.31 1.45 4.67
CA ILE A 114 4.05 0.72 3.43
C ILE A 114 2.67 1.10 2.92
N THR A 115 2.63 1.71 1.74
CA THR A 115 1.39 2.06 1.05
C THR A 115 1.39 1.50 -0.37
N HIS A 116 0.28 1.62 -1.11
CA HIS A 116 0.29 1.28 -2.52
C HIS A 116 0.55 2.51 -3.39
N CYS A 117 -0.09 3.64 -3.09
CA CYS A 117 0.18 4.91 -3.77
C CYS A 117 0.92 5.91 -2.85
N ALA A 118 1.32 7.04 -3.41
CA ALA A 118 2.10 8.10 -2.78
C ALA A 118 1.23 9.24 -2.24
N PRO A 119 1.78 10.13 -1.39
CA PRO A 119 1.22 11.45 -1.10
C PRO A 119 1.07 12.30 -2.36
N THR A 120 0.08 13.22 -2.38
CA THR A 120 -0.23 14.11 -3.50
C THR A 120 0.98 14.87 -4.05
N ASP A 121 1.82 15.42 -3.19
CA ASP A 121 3.00 16.19 -3.59
C ASP A 121 4.05 15.31 -4.28
N ILE A 122 4.19 14.07 -3.86
CA ILE A 122 5.09 13.08 -4.49
C ILE A 122 4.49 12.55 -5.80
N GLU A 123 3.17 12.36 -5.89
CA GLU A 123 2.50 12.05 -7.17
C GLU A 123 2.79 13.14 -8.20
N TYR A 124 2.64 14.40 -7.81
CA TYR A 124 2.95 15.55 -8.66
C TYR A 124 4.44 15.55 -9.09
N GLU A 125 5.35 15.24 -8.16
CA GLU A 125 6.79 15.12 -8.46
C GLU A 125 7.08 14.03 -9.50
N VAL A 126 6.42 12.87 -9.38
CA VAL A 126 6.56 11.72 -10.29
C VAL A 126 6.01 12.05 -11.67
N GLU A 127 4.81 12.66 -11.75
CA GLU A 127 4.15 13.03 -12.99
C GLU A 127 4.97 14.06 -13.79
N HIS A 128 5.53 15.06 -13.11
CA HIS A 128 6.33 16.13 -13.74
C HIS A 128 7.84 15.81 -13.79
N GLY A 129 8.24 14.72 -13.17
CA GLY A 129 9.61 14.20 -13.17
C GLY A 129 9.91 13.33 -14.39
N LYS A 130 11.12 12.79 -14.43
CA LYS A 130 11.55 11.82 -15.45
C LYS A 130 11.21 10.37 -15.10
N CYS A 131 10.31 10.14 -14.15
CA CYS A 131 9.81 8.81 -13.83
C CYS A 131 8.74 8.43 -14.87
N THR A 132 9.13 8.31 -16.11
CA THR A 132 8.24 7.92 -17.19
C THR A 132 8.38 6.44 -17.46
N SER A 133 7.54 5.62 -16.87
CA SER A 133 7.03 4.48 -17.63
C SER A 133 6.26 5.06 -18.84
N ALA A 134 6.26 4.38 -19.98
CA ALA A 134 5.79 4.88 -21.28
C ALA A 134 4.31 5.31 -21.37
N TYR A 135 3.67 5.60 -20.26
CA TYR A 135 2.27 5.98 -20.15
C TYR A 135 2.17 7.36 -19.50
N ASN A 136 1.57 8.31 -20.20
CA ASN A 136 1.15 9.59 -19.65
C ASN A 136 -0.06 9.35 -18.73
N PHE A 137 0.19 8.97 -17.49
CA PHE A 137 -0.84 8.89 -16.48
C PHE A 137 -1.05 10.26 -15.86
N TYR A 138 -2.28 10.74 -15.88
CA TYR A 138 -2.71 11.85 -15.07
C TYR A 138 -3.24 11.28 -13.75
N TYR A 139 -2.52 11.53 -12.67
CA TYR A 139 -3.00 11.20 -11.35
C TYR A 139 -3.91 12.33 -10.85
N SER A 140 -5.10 11.98 -10.39
CA SER A 140 -6.00 12.96 -9.78
C SER A 140 -5.81 12.94 -8.27
N GLU A 141 -5.65 14.12 -7.70
CA GLU A 141 -5.68 14.30 -6.26
C GLU A 141 -6.99 13.71 -5.70
N ASN A 142 -6.87 12.86 -4.70
CA ASN A 142 -7.98 12.21 -4.05
C ASN A 142 -7.77 12.13 -2.53
N ARG A 143 -8.82 11.76 -1.80
CA ARG A 143 -8.79 11.73 -0.34
C ARG A 143 -7.65 10.87 0.24
N LEU A 144 -7.23 9.81 -0.43
CA LEU A 144 -6.17 8.93 0.06
C LEU A 144 -4.80 9.59 -0.08
N THR A 145 -4.52 10.20 -1.22
CA THR A 145 -3.25 10.89 -1.47
C THR A 145 -3.11 12.15 -0.62
N GLU A 146 -4.22 12.89 -0.38
CA GLU A 146 -4.27 13.99 0.59
C GLU A 146 -4.02 13.51 2.02
N PHE A 147 -4.67 12.40 2.42
CA PHE A 147 -4.43 11.78 3.73
C PHE A 147 -2.96 11.40 3.93
N PHE A 148 -2.31 10.87 2.90
CA PHE A 148 -0.88 10.54 2.96
C PHE A 148 0.01 11.78 3.02
N ARG A 149 -0.34 12.87 2.34
CA ARG A 149 0.37 14.15 2.47
C ARG A 149 0.32 14.67 3.91
N ASP A 150 -0.87 14.72 4.49
CA ASP A 150 -1.06 15.14 5.88
C ASP A 150 -0.35 14.22 6.88
N LEU A 151 -0.28 12.91 6.56
CA LEU A 151 0.42 11.93 7.37
C LEU A 151 1.93 12.13 7.30
N ALA A 152 2.49 12.38 6.11
CA ALA A 152 3.92 12.60 5.91
C ALA A 152 4.46 13.79 6.71
N GLU A 153 3.62 14.82 6.93
CA GLU A 153 3.98 15.97 7.75
C GLU A 153 3.99 15.67 9.26
N LYS A 154 3.15 14.75 9.71
CA LYS A 154 2.95 14.47 11.15
C LYS A 154 3.75 13.27 11.64
N MET A 155 4.00 12.31 10.77
CA MET A 155 4.53 11.01 11.16
C MET A 155 6.06 11.01 11.21
N GLN A 156 6.61 10.38 12.25
CA GLN A 156 8.04 10.09 12.36
C GLN A 156 8.29 8.67 11.85
N TYR A 157 9.13 8.54 10.80
CA TYR A 157 9.48 7.25 10.19
C TYR A 157 10.92 7.27 9.64
N GLU A 158 11.50 6.06 9.47
CA GLU A 158 12.82 5.90 8.83
C GLU A 158 12.68 5.92 7.31
N ARG A 159 11.79 5.09 6.76
CA ARG A 159 11.52 4.96 5.32
C ARG A 159 10.02 4.76 5.05
N TRP A 160 9.59 5.25 3.90
CA TRP A 160 8.26 5.03 3.35
C TRP A 160 8.37 4.43 1.95
N PHE A 161 7.71 3.29 1.71
CA PHE A 161 7.72 2.60 0.44
C PHE A 161 6.33 2.52 -0.16
N CYS A 162 6.23 2.67 -1.47
CA CYS A 162 5.01 2.38 -2.23
C CYS A 162 5.34 1.79 -3.60
N GLY A 163 4.30 1.34 -4.32
CA GLY A 163 4.37 0.86 -5.69
C GLY A 163 3.59 1.77 -6.64
N HIS A 164 2.62 1.20 -7.38
CA HIS A 164 1.60 1.85 -8.21
C HIS A 164 2.11 2.52 -9.50
N TYR A 165 3.21 3.26 -9.45
CA TYR A 165 3.69 4.14 -10.54
C TYR A 165 4.57 3.44 -11.57
N HIS A 166 4.81 2.13 -11.43
CA HIS A 166 5.60 1.29 -12.33
C HIS A 166 7.01 1.85 -12.63
N CYS A 167 7.64 2.43 -11.64
CA CYS A 167 9.00 2.93 -11.71
C CYS A 167 9.72 2.84 -10.37
N ASP A 168 11.04 2.78 -10.38
CA ASP A 168 11.88 2.94 -9.20
C ASP A 168 12.28 4.40 -9.06
N TYR A 169 11.88 5.03 -7.96
CA TYR A 169 12.13 6.45 -7.75
C TYR A 169 12.32 6.80 -6.27
N VAL A 170 13.36 7.56 -5.97
CA VAL A 170 13.54 8.18 -4.64
C VAL A 170 13.11 9.64 -4.75
N SER A 171 12.14 10.05 -3.95
CA SER A 171 11.63 11.42 -3.98
C SER A 171 12.71 12.44 -3.61
N LYS A 172 12.76 13.54 -4.35
CA LYS A 172 13.64 14.68 -4.05
C LYS A 172 13.05 15.58 -2.97
N LEU A 173 11.70 15.63 -2.89
CA LEU A 173 10.98 16.37 -1.85
C LEU A 173 11.14 15.68 -0.50
N ASN A 174 11.13 14.36 -0.49
CA ASN A 174 11.28 13.55 0.71
C ASN A 174 12.19 12.34 0.46
N PRO A 175 13.51 12.44 0.72
CA PRO A 175 14.43 11.33 0.44
C PRO A 175 14.22 10.05 1.25
N LYS A 176 13.34 10.07 2.26
CA LYS A 176 12.91 8.86 2.98
C LYS A 176 11.82 8.10 2.23
N PHE A 177 11.22 8.71 1.21
CA PHE A 177 10.15 8.13 0.40
C PHE A 177 10.72 7.51 -0.88
N GLU A 178 10.39 6.25 -1.12
CA GLU A 178 10.85 5.50 -2.27
C GLU A 178 9.70 4.71 -2.93
N ILE A 179 9.57 4.87 -4.24
CA ILE A 179 8.69 4.06 -5.09
C ILE A 179 9.50 2.87 -5.57
N LEU A 180 8.92 1.67 -5.49
CA LEU A 180 9.54 0.42 -5.87
C LEU A 180 8.75 -0.26 -6.99
N TYR A 181 9.45 -0.75 -8.01
CA TYR A 181 8.88 -1.52 -9.10
C TYR A 181 9.73 -2.76 -9.42
N ASP A 182 10.93 -2.57 -9.94
CA ASP A 182 11.86 -3.67 -10.23
C ASP A 182 12.90 -3.86 -9.10
N LYS A 183 13.12 -2.82 -8.30
CA LYS A 183 14.12 -2.81 -7.24
C LYS A 183 13.67 -3.57 -6.00
N ILE A 184 14.59 -4.33 -5.43
CA ILE A 184 14.45 -4.94 -4.10
C ILE A 184 15.30 -4.18 -3.10
N VAL A 185 14.69 -3.80 -1.97
CA VAL A 185 15.36 -3.12 -0.86
C VAL A 185 15.43 -4.06 0.33
N THR A 186 16.62 -4.26 0.87
CA THR A 186 16.80 -4.97 2.14
C THR A 186 16.73 -3.97 3.28
N LEU A 187 15.90 -4.29 4.29
CA LEU A 187 15.79 -3.50 5.52
C LEU A 187 16.78 -4.04 6.56
N PRO A 188 17.43 -3.15 7.35
CA PRO A 188 18.37 -3.55 8.39
C PRO A 188 17.68 -4.15 9.63
#